data_ea884841978f370206d0a33df9775141
#
_entry.id   ea884841978f370206d0a33df9775141
#
_cell.length_a   1.000
_cell.length_b   1.000
_cell.length_c   1.000
_cell.angle_alpha   90.00
_cell.angle_beta   90.00
_cell.angle_gamma   90.00
#
_symmetry.space_group_name_H-M   'P 1'
#
loop_
_entity.id
_entity.type
_entity.pdbx_description
1 polymer ?
#
loop_
_entity_poly.entity_id
_entity_poly.type
_entity_poly.pdbx_seq_one_letter_code
_entity_poly.pdbx_strand_id
1 'polypeptide(L)'
;MSKGSRERLRGPLAPYVPRFRDELSQFGYSKSAAKRQLQLMARLSAWLKDENLKVFELATPRVRRFFQARRAEHYANLLTPRAVVPLVGYLRRVSVMGDPPAVVPSSPAEVLVERFRVYLVSERALVDGTVRFYLHVARLFVSEQLGRDGMELAGLRAGDVTGFTARTCSTRGLSSARQVVSALRSFLRFLRLEGLTELALDGGVLSPAGWNPSLPRAISTADVKRLLAGCDRRTAIGRRYFAILKLLSRLGLRGGEIVVLGLDDIDWRAGEIEVHGKGRRHDRLPLPTDVGEALAAYLKRGRPSSDCRRAFLHHHAPFRGFAETGAIPLVLPV
;
A
#
# COMPACT_ATOMS: atom_id res chain seq x y z
N MET A 1 -17.53 3.24 -41.87
CA MET A 1 -16.05 2.98 -41.97
C MET A 1 -15.32 4.17 -41.38
N SER A 2 -14.95 4.11 -40.11
CA SER A 2 -14.27 5.22 -39.45
C SER A 2 -12.76 4.92 -39.44
N LYS A 3 -12.02 5.71 -40.21
CA LYS A 3 -10.55 5.70 -40.25
C LYS A 3 -10.02 6.06 -38.86
N GLY A 4 -9.59 5.05 -38.12
CA GLY A 4 -8.83 5.24 -36.88
C GLY A 4 -7.50 5.91 -37.19
N SER A 5 -7.46 7.21 -37.10
CA SER A 5 -6.26 8.02 -37.22
C SER A 5 -5.21 7.48 -36.23
N ARG A 6 -4.12 6.92 -36.75
CA ARG A 6 -2.91 6.67 -36.00
C ARG A 6 -2.32 8.06 -35.66
N GLU A 7 -2.82 8.70 -34.61
CA GLU A 7 -2.14 9.86 -34.05
C GLU A 7 -0.70 9.44 -33.73
N ARG A 8 0.24 9.85 -34.58
CA ARG A 8 1.67 9.74 -34.29
C ARG A 8 1.92 10.58 -33.05
N LEU A 9 2.21 9.92 -31.95
CA LEU A 9 2.51 10.56 -30.68
C LEU A 9 3.67 11.55 -30.93
N ARG A 10 3.40 12.84 -30.73
CA ARG A 10 4.39 13.94 -30.88
C ARG A 10 4.76 14.45 -29.48
N GLY A 11 5.98 14.97 -29.34
CA GLY A 11 6.45 15.57 -28.08
C GLY A 11 7.44 14.68 -27.31
N PRO A 12 7.82 15.10 -26.09
CA PRO A 12 9.00 14.57 -25.39
C PRO A 12 8.86 13.09 -24.96
N LEU A 13 7.63 12.52 -24.92
CA LEU A 13 7.43 11.10 -24.59
C LEU A 13 7.41 10.19 -25.83
N ALA A 14 7.44 10.71 -27.05
CA ALA A 14 7.37 9.92 -28.28
C ALA A 14 8.43 8.79 -28.37
N PRO A 15 9.69 9.00 -28.00
CA PRO A 15 10.73 7.96 -28.09
C PRO A 15 10.46 6.75 -27.20
N TYR A 16 9.66 6.90 -26.14
CA TYR A 16 9.44 5.87 -25.12
C TYR A 16 8.22 4.97 -25.43
N VAL A 17 7.42 5.30 -26.44
CA VAL A 17 6.16 4.59 -26.78
C VAL A 17 6.36 3.10 -27.08
N PRO A 18 7.33 2.69 -27.94
CA PRO A 18 7.48 1.27 -28.28
C PRO A 18 7.74 0.43 -27.03
N ARG A 19 8.76 0.79 -26.26
CA ARG A 19 9.13 0.08 -25.04
C ARG A 19 8.04 0.10 -23.96
N PHE A 20 7.33 1.21 -23.81
CA PHE A 20 6.20 1.28 -22.87
C PHE A 20 5.04 0.37 -23.29
N ARG A 21 4.76 0.25 -24.59
CA ARG A 21 3.77 -0.70 -25.10
C ARG A 21 4.14 -2.13 -24.78
N ASP A 22 5.40 -2.50 -25.00
CA ASP A 22 5.91 -3.85 -24.70
C ASP A 22 5.82 -4.14 -23.22
N GLU A 23 6.19 -3.19 -22.37
CA GLU A 23 6.06 -3.30 -20.92
C GLU A 23 4.60 -3.45 -20.46
N LEU A 24 3.67 -2.70 -21.03
CA LEU A 24 2.24 -2.87 -20.73
C LEU A 24 1.77 -4.30 -21.09
N SER A 25 2.26 -4.84 -22.22
CA SER A 25 1.96 -6.22 -22.62
C SER A 25 2.54 -7.23 -21.64
N GLN A 26 3.81 -7.08 -21.23
CA GLN A 26 4.47 -7.94 -20.25
C GLN A 26 3.77 -7.92 -18.88
N PHE A 27 3.26 -6.76 -18.46
CA PHE A 27 2.48 -6.63 -17.23
C PHE A 27 1.02 -7.09 -17.35
N GLY A 28 0.63 -7.66 -18.50
CA GLY A 28 -0.68 -8.28 -18.70
C GLY A 28 -1.81 -7.30 -18.97
N TYR A 29 -1.54 -6.07 -19.40
CA TYR A 29 -2.59 -5.14 -19.80
C TYR A 29 -3.34 -5.67 -21.04
N SER A 30 -4.67 -5.69 -20.98
CA SER A 30 -5.48 -5.98 -22.16
C SER A 30 -5.22 -4.95 -23.26
N LYS A 31 -5.45 -5.32 -24.53
CA LYS A 31 -5.27 -4.40 -25.67
C LYS A 31 -6.01 -3.07 -25.47
N SER A 32 -7.22 -3.12 -24.90
CA SER A 32 -8.01 -1.92 -24.62
C SER A 32 -7.42 -1.07 -23.48
N ALA A 33 -6.92 -1.70 -22.41
CA ALA A 33 -6.27 -1.01 -21.30
C ALA A 33 -4.93 -0.39 -21.72
N ALA A 34 -4.13 -1.13 -22.49
CA ALA A 34 -2.87 -0.62 -23.04
C ALA A 34 -3.12 0.58 -23.99
N LYS A 35 -4.16 0.50 -24.85
CA LYS A 35 -4.56 1.61 -25.71
C LYS A 35 -4.89 2.86 -24.88
N ARG A 36 -5.65 2.72 -23.78
CA ARG A 36 -5.97 3.86 -22.90
C ARG A 36 -4.72 4.45 -22.23
N GLN A 37 -3.78 3.63 -21.81
CA GLN A 37 -2.51 4.10 -21.23
C GLN A 37 -1.65 4.85 -22.28
N LEU A 38 -1.57 4.35 -23.49
CA LEU A 38 -0.87 5.03 -24.60
C LEU A 38 -1.54 6.34 -24.99
N GLN A 39 -2.87 6.41 -24.98
CA GLN A 39 -3.60 7.67 -25.19
C GLN A 39 -3.34 8.69 -24.08
N LEU A 40 -3.27 8.23 -22.81
CA LEU A 40 -2.92 9.11 -21.70
C LEU A 40 -1.47 9.63 -21.85
N MET A 41 -0.54 8.76 -22.23
CA MET A 41 0.85 9.13 -22.53
C MET A 41 0.93 10.16 -23.66
N ALA A 42 0.12 9.99 -24.74
CA ALA A 42 0.07 10.93 -25.85
C ALA A 42 -0.34 12.33 -25.40
N ARG A 43 -1.40 12.41 -24.61
CA ARG A 43 -1.93 13.68 -24.07
C ARG A 43 -0.97 14.34 -23.09
N LEU A 44 -0.34 13.54 -22.22
CA LEU A 44 0.68 14.05 -21.32
C LEU A 44 1.90 14.58 -22.10
N SER A 45 2.28 13.92 -23.20
CA SER A 45 3.36 14.36 -24.07
C SER A 45 3.04 15.69 -24.77
N ALA A 46 1.82 15.86 -25.24
CA ALA A 46 1.36 17.13 -25.82
C ALA A 46 1.38 18.25 -24.78
N TRP A 47 0.79 18.00 -23.60
CA TRP A 47 0.78 18.98 -22.51
C TRP A 47 2.21 19.38 -22.06
N LEU A 48 3.13 18.43 -21.94
CA LEU A 48 4.54 18.72 -21.61
C LEU A 48 5.19 19.61 -22.69
N LYS A 49 4.87 19.37 -23.96
CA LYS A 49 5.37 20.19 -25.08
C LYS A 49 4.80 21.61 -24.99
N ASP A 50 3.50 21.75 -24.74
CA ASP A 50 2.80 23.05 -24.70
C ASP A 50 3.28 23.89 -23.49
N GLU A 51 3.57 23.25 -22.37
CA GLU A 51 4.15 23.88 -21.17
C GLU A 51 5.70 24.04 -21.25
N ASN A 52 6.31 23.64 -22.38
CA ASN A 52 7.77 23.64 -22.57
C ASN A 52 8.54 22.89 -21.46
N LEU A 53 7.99 21.78 -20.99
CA LEU A 53 8.53 20.95 -19.91
C LEU A 53 9.27 19.73 -20.46
N LYS A 54 10.39 19.38 -19.80
CA LYS A 54 11.11 18.13 -20.08
C LYS A 54 10.55 16.98 -19.26
N VAL A 55 10.78 15.73 -19.73
CA VAL A 55 10.23 14.52 -19.07
C VAL A 55 10.70 14.36 -17.63
N PHE A 56 11.97 14.66 -17.35
CA PHE A 56 12.54 14.56 -16.00
C PHE A 56 11.93 15.55 -15.00
N GLU A 57 11.27 16.59 -15.48
CA GLU A 57 10.60 17.59 -14.66
C GLU A 57 9.19 17.17 -14.21
N LEU A 58 8.70 16.00 -14.62
CA LEU A 58 7.37 15.48 -14.29
C LEU A 58 7.28 15.03 -12.82
N ALA A 59 7.27 16.00 -11.92
CA ALA A 59 7.08 15.80 -10.48
C ALA A 59 5.60 15.77 -10.09
N THR A 60 5.30 15.31 -8.88
CA THR A 60 3.93 15.17 -8.35
C THR A 60 3.07 16.46 -8.48
N PRO A 61 3.57 17.68 -8.21
CA PRO A 61 2.78 18.90 -8.39
C PRO A 61 2.38 19.12 -9.85
N ARG A 62 3.30 18.86 -10.80
CA ARG A 62 3.02 19.01 -12.24
C ARG A 62 2.03 17.96 -12.76
N VAL A 63 2.11 16.75 -12.26
CA VAL A 63 1.11 15.70 -12.54
C VAL A 63 -0.29 16.14 -12.07
N ARG A 64 -0.39 16.76 -10.89
CA ARG A 64 -1.68 17.31 -10.40
C ARG A 64 -2.20 18.40 -11.32
N ARG A 65 -1.35 19.32 -11.74
CA ARG A 65 -1.70 20.42 -12.68
C ARG A 65 -2.20 19.87 -14.03
N PHE A 66 -1.55 18.85 -14.58
CA PHE A 66 -2.02 18.16 -15.78
C PHE A 66 -3.44 17.59 -15.61
N PHE A 67 -3.73 16.95 -14.47
CA PHE A 67 -5.09 16.41 -14.24
C PHE A 67 -6.12 17.50 -13.95
N GLN A 68 -5.74 18.63 -13.39
CA GLN A 68 -6.62 19.80 -13.25
C GLN A 68 -7.01 20.36 -14.62
N ALA A 69 -6.05 20.56 -15.52
CA ALA A 69 -6.31 20.98 -16.89
C ALA A 69 -7.24 19.99 -17.61
N ARG A 70 -7.00 18.69 -17.51
CA ARG A 70 -7.88 17.67 -18.10
C ARG A 70 -9.32 17.69 -17.58
N ARG A 71 -9.52 17.97 -16.31
CA ARG A 71 -10.89 18.11 -15.76
C ARG A 71 -11.61 19.32 -16.34
N ALA A 72 -10.91 20.42 -16.52
CA ALA A 72 -11.45 21.61 -17.16
C ALA A 72 -11.88 21.36 -18.61
N GLU A 73 -11.20 20.44 -19.32
CA GLU A 73 -11.53 20.04 -20.68
C GLU A 73 -12.60 18.93 -20.77
N HIS A 74 -13.32 18.62 -19.70
CA HIS A 74 -14.42 17.66 -19.62
C HIS A 74 -14.09 16.21 -20.03
N TYR A 75 -12.86 15.74 -19.84
CA TYR A 75 -12.53 14.33 -20.05
C TYR A 75 -13.20 13.41 -19.03
N ALA A 76 -13.76 12.27 -19.49
CA ALA A 76 -14.49 11.33 -18.63
C ALA A 76 -13.62 10.25 -17.97
N ASN A 77 -12.42 9.94 -18.50
CA ASN A 77 -11.63 8.78 -18.09
C ASN A 77 -10.21 9.14 -17.69
N LEU A 78 -9.64 8.35 -16.77
CA LEU A 78 -8.24 8.47 -16.30
C LEU A 78 -7.93 9.88 -15.77
N LEU A 79 -8.78 10.38 -14.88
CA LEU A 79 -8.71 11.74 -14.32
C LEU A 79 -7.95 11.82 -12.97
N THR A 80 -7.38 10.72 -12.51
CA THR A 80 -6.68 10.67 -11.23
C THR A 80 -5.17 10.51 -11.41
N PRO A 81 -4.33 11.04 -10.51
CA PRO A 81 -2.89 10.82 -10.54
C PRO A 81 -2.48 9.34 -10.56
N ARG A 82 -3.34 8.44 -10.03
CA ARG A 82 -3.11 6.99 -10.10
C ARG A 82 -3.04 6.46 -11.54
N ALA A 83 -3.72 7.10 -12.48
CA ALA A 83 -3.71 6.67 -13.88
C ALA A 83 -2.33 6.78 -14.55
N VAL A 84 -1.46 7.68 -14.08
CA VAL A 84 -0.11 7.90 -14.62
C VAL A 84 0.93 7.00 -13.95
N VAL A 85 0.59 6.34 -12.85
CA VAL A 85 1.53 5.50 -12.10
C VAL A 85 2.26 4.47 -12.99
N PRO A 86 1.60 3.76 -13.92
CA PRO A 86 2.30 2.83 -14.81
C PRO A 86 3.35 3.53 -15.67
N LEU A 87 3.01 4.69 -16.23
CA LEU A 87 3.92 5.47 -17.07
C LEU A 87 5.10 6.05 -16.28
N VAL A 88 4.82 6.67 -15.14
CA VAL A 88 5.86 7.22 -14.26
C VAL A 88 6.80 6.12 -13.76
N GLY A 89 6.24 4.96 -13.38
CA GLY A 89 7.03 3.80 -12.99
C GLY A 89 7.93 3.28 -14.13
N TYR A 90 7.43 3.28 -15.36
CA TYR A 90 8.21 2.95 -16.54
C TYR A 90 9.35 3.96 -16.76
N LEU A 91 9.05 5.26 -16.78
CA LEU A 91 10.03 6.32 -17.03
C LEU A 91 11.17 6.34 -15.99
N ARG A 92 10.88 5.96 -14.74
CA ARG A 92 11.90 5.75 -13.71
C ARG A 92 12.79 4.55 -14.00
N ARG A 93 12.22 3.40 -14.37
CA ARG A 93 12.99 2.19 -14.70
C ARG A 93 13.94 2.38 -15.89
N VAL A 94 13.56 3.21 -16.84
CA VAL A 94 14.43 3.57 -17.99
C VAL A 94 15.32 4.78 -17.69
N SER A 95 15.42 5.19 -16.43
CA SER A 95 16.29 6.26 -15.93
C SER A 95 16.09 7.64 -16.59
N VAL A 96 14.90 7.88 -17.15
CA VAL A 96 14.53 9.18 -17.74
C VAL A 96 14.00 10.14 -16.68
N MET A 97 13.41 9.58 -15.64
CA MET A 97 13.02 10.29 -14.42
C MET A 97 13.87 9.77 -13.27
N GLY A 98 14.50 10.69 -12.55
CA GLY A 98 15.13 10.34 -11.27
C GLY A 98 14.08 9.85 -10.26
N ASP A 99 14.56 9.18 -9.21
CA ASP A 99 13.73 8.94 -8.04
C ASP A 99 13.18 10.28 -7.52
N PRO A 100 11.98 10.27 -6.92
CA PRO A 100 11.49 11.49 -6.29
C PRO A 100 12.59 11.99 -5.36
N PRO A 101 12.93 13.30 -5.40
CA PRO A 101 13.91 13.83 -4.48
C PRO A 101 13.49 13.38 -3.08
N ALA A 102 14.47 12.89 -2.32
CA ALA A 102 14.25 12.63 -0.91
C ALA A 102 13.57 13.89 -0.36
N VAL A 103 12.42 13.70 0.29
CA VAL A 103 11.70 14.84 0.89
C VAL A 103 12.67 15.43 1.91
N VAL A 104 13.42 16.46 1.49
CA VAL A 104 14.24 17.21 2.44
C VAL A 104 13.25 17.94 3.32
N PRO A 105 13.27 17.69 4.64
CA PRO A 105 12.38 18.36 5.54
C PRO A 105 12.56 19.88 5.40
N SER A 106 11.50 20.57 4.99
CA SER A 106 11.52 22.00 4.68
C SER A 106 11.07 22.88 5.85
N SER A 107 10.53 22.26 6.89
CA SER A 107 10.07 22.93 8.11
C SER A 107 10.62 22.26 9.37
N PRO A 108 10.70 23.00 10.50
CA PRO A 108 11.09 22.39 11.79
C PRO A 108 10.22 21.20 12.17
N ALA A 109 8.93 21.23 11.83
CA ALA A 109 7.99 20.12 12.05
C ALA A 109 8.37 18.87 11.24
N GLU A 110 8.75 19.06 9.98
CA GLU A 110 9.17 17.93 9.12
C GLU A 110 10.51 17.36 9.57
N VAL A 111 11.45 18.21 9.99
CA VAL A 111 12.73 17.76 10.59
C VAL A 111 12.48 16.92 11.83
N LEU A 112 11.60 17.35 12.72
CA LEU A 112 11.25 16.61 13.93
C LEU A 112 10.62 15.26 13.61
N VAL A 113 9.69 15.21 12.65
CA VAL A 113 9.04 13.96 12.24
C VAL A 113 10.04 13.02 11.58
N GLU A 114 11.03 13.54 10.83
CA GLU A 114 12.07 12.72 10.22
C GLU A 114 13.03 12.15 11.29
N ARG A 115 13.42 12.93 12.31
CA ARG A 115 14.19 12.42 13.46
C ARG A 115 13.42 11.30 14.18
N PHE A 116 12.10 11.48 14.37
CA PHE A 116 11.26 10.42 14.95
C PHE A 116 11.22 9.18 14.05
N ARG A 117 11.20 9.33 12.71
CA ARG A 117 11.30 8.19 11.79
C ARG A 117 12.59 7.40 12.00
N VAL A 118 13.72 8.09 12.09
CA VAL A 118 15.02 7.46 12.34
C VAL A 118 14.99 6.69 13.66
N TYR A 119 14.51 7.30 14.74
CA TYR A 119 14.35 6.65 16.04
C TYR A 119 13.50 5.36 15.95
N LEU A 120 12.34 5.42 15.26
CA LEU A 120 11.47 4.24 15.12
C LEU A 120 12.12 3.09 14.36
N VAL A 121 12.94 3.40 13.34
CA VAL A 121 13.59 2.40 12.50
C VAL A 121 14.86 1.86 13.18
N SER A 122 15.75 2.76 13.64
CA SER A 122 17.09 2.39 14.12
C SER A 122 17.08 1.85 15.54
N GLU A 123 16.33 2.48 16.45
CA GLU A 123 16.34 2.12 17.86
C GLU A 123 15.18 1.19 18.25
N ARG A 124 14.03 1.33 17.59
CA ARG A 124 12.86 0.52 17.91
C ARG A 124 12.64 -0.64 16.92
N ALA A 125 13.41 -0.71 15.84
CA ALA A 125 13.35 -1.76 14.80
C ALA A 125 11.91 -2.05 14.32
N LEU A 126 11.06 -1.01 14.21
CA LEU A 126 9.67 -1.17 13.81
C LEU A 126 9.55 -1.39 12.30
N VAL A 127 8.58 -2.21 11.91
CA VAL A 127 8.28 -2.47 10.50
C VAL A 127 7.62 -1.27 9.83
N ASP A 128 7.84 -1.10 8.53
CA ASP A 128 7.40 0.07 7.73
C ASP A 128 5.94 0.46 7.93
N GLY A 129 5.02 -0.52 8.00
CA GLY A 129 3.60 -0.26 8.22
C GLY A 129 3.33 0.46 9.54
N THR A 130 3.99 0.03 10.61
CA THR A 130 3.90 0.65 11.93
C THR A 130 4.55 2.02 11.94
N VAL A 131 5.74 2.14 11.32
CA VAL A 131 6.46 3.42 11.18
C VAL A 131 5.56 4.45 10.47
N ARG A 132 4.99 4.10 9.31
CA ARG A 132 4.09 5.00 8.56
C ARG A 132 2.91 5.48 9.40
N PHE A 133 2.29 4.57 10.15
CA PHE A 133 1.16 4.92 11.00
C PHE A 133 1.58 5.85 12.16
N TYR A 134 2.70 5.57 12.82
CA TYR A 134 3.23 6.39 13.92
C TYR A 134 3.61 7.79 13.43
N LEU A 135 4.25 7.89 12.28
CA LEU A 135 4.56 9.18 11.65
C LEU A 135 3.31 9.97 11.27
N HIS A 136 2.25 9.27 10.82
CA HIS A 136 0.98 9.93 10.53
C HIS A 136 0.38 10.57 11.78
N VAL A 137 0.35 9.86 12.92
CA VAL A 137 -0.15 10.39 14.19
C VAL A 137 0.73 11.54 14.69
N ALA A 138 2.06 11.39 14.61
CA ALA A 138 2.99 12.46 14.99
C ALA A 138 2.78 13.72 14.16
N ARG A 139 2.60 13.62 12.84
CA ARG A 139 2.30 14.78 11.97
C ARG A 139 1.00 15.47 12.35
N LEU A 140 -0.06 14.70 12.63
CA LEU A 140 -1.33 15.27 13.08
C LEU A 140 -1.17 16.04 14.39
N PHE A 141 -0.47 15.45 15.36
CA PHE A 141 -0.22 16.08 16.65
C PHE A 141 0.61 17.37 16.48
N VAL A 142 1.74 17.31 15.78
CA VAL A 142 2.62 18.44 15.54
C VAL A 142 1.88 19.56 14.78
N SER A 143 1.12 19.23 13.74
CA SER A 143 0.37 20.24 12.97
C SER A 143 -0.70 20.94 13.80
N GLU A 144 -1.34 20.25 14.74
CA GLU A 144 -2.33 20.83 15.63
C GLU A 144 -1.68 21.75 16.69
N GLN A 145 -0.51 21.36 17.20
CA GLN A 145 0.18 22.14 18.23
C GLN A 145 0.90 23.35 17.65
N LEU A 146 1.58 23.22 16.51
CA LEU A 146 2.28 24.32 15.83
C LEU A 146 1.33 25.31 15.14
N GLY A 147 0.09 24.90 14.83
CA GLY A 147 -0.94 25.78 14.26
C GLY A 147 -1.56 26.77 15.27
N ARG A 148 -1.25 26.62 16.54
CA ARG A 148 -1.67 27.49 17.63
C ARG A 148 -0.47 28.34 18.13
N ASP A 149 -0.25 29.48 17.53
CA ASP A 149 0.65 30.54 18.01
C ASP A 149 2.15 30.18 18.18
N GLY A 150 2.71 29.39 17.28
CA GLY A 150 4.17 29.11 17.28
C GLY A 150 4.68 28.42 18.54
N MET A 151 3.87 27.55 19.15
CA MET A 151 4.16 26.91 20.42
C MET A 151 5.47 26.15 20.40
N GLU A 152 6.37 26.52 21.27
CA GLU A 152 7.55 25.71 21.59
C GLU A 152 7.11 24.39 22.22
N LEU A 153 7.67 23.26 21.75
CA LEU A 153 7.36 21.93 22.30
C LEU A 153 7.65 21.83 23.81
N ALA A 154 8.54 22.66 24.31
CA ALA A 154 8.82 22.81 25.74
C ALA A 154 7.59 23.27 26.56
N GLY A 155 6.66 23.97 25.93
CA GLY A 155 5.42 24.41 26.56
C GLY A 155 4.28 23.40 26.57
N LEU A 156 4.47 22.19 26.01
CA LEU A 156 3.48 21.12 25.99
C LEU A 156 3.02 20.71 27.38
N ARG A 157 1.70 20.66 27.58
CA ARG A 157 1.06 20.27 28.84
C ARG A 157 0.21 19.01 28.67
N ALA A 158 -0.11 18.35 29.76
CA ALA A 158 -0.98 17.17 29.77
C ALA A 158 -2.36 17.45 29.15
N GLY A 159 -2.90 18.65 29.30
CA GLY A 159 -4.16 19.08 28.68
C GLY A 159 -4.15 19.02 27.15
N ASP A 160 -3.03 19.39 26.51
CA ASP A 160 -2.87 19.39 25.05
C ASP A 160 -2.90 17.95 24.53
N VAL A 161 -2.19 17.05 25.22
CA VAL A 161 -2.14 15.62 24.91
C VAL A 161 -3.51 14.97 25.09
N THR A 162 -4.19 15.27 26.19
CA THR A 162 -5.53 14.73 26.47
C THR A 162 -6.55 15.24 25.46
N GLY A 163 -6.52 16.54 25.15
CA GLY A 163 -7.41 17.15 24.17
C GLY A 163 -7.22 16.59 22.76
N PHE A 164 -5.97 16.42 22.32
CA PHE A 164 -5.67 15.77 21.03
C PHE A 164 -6.19 14.32 21.01
N THR A 165 -5.91 13.57 22.07
CA THR A 165 -6.33 12.17 22.18
C THR A 165 -7.85 12.03 22.11
N ALA A 166 -8.59 12.86 22.87
CA ALA A 166 -10.05 12.87 22.88
C ALA A 166 -10.61 13.16 21.48
N ARG A 167 -10.17 14.22 20.82
CA ARG A 167 -10.63 14.57 19.46
C ARG A 167 -10.28 13.52 18.43
N THR A 168 -9.05 13.01 18.46
CA THR A 168 -8.58 12.06 17.44
C THR A 168 -9.22 10.68 17.61
N CYS A 169 -9.58 10.28 18.83
CA CYS A 169 -10.14 8.98 19.12
C CYS A 169 -11.68 8.94 19.11
N SER A 170 -12.37 10.08 19.22
CA SER A 170 -13.84 10.16 19.36
C SER A 170 -14.62 9.49 18.23
N THR A 171 -14.12 9.55 17.01
CA THR A 171 -14.76 8.98 15.81
C THR A 171 -14.18 7.62 15.40
N ARG A 172 -13.24 7.07 16.17
CA ARG A 172 -12.53 5.83 15.84
C ARG A 172 -13.03 4.66 16.65
N GLY A 173 -13.06 3.48 16.03
CA GLY A 173 -13.28 2.24 16.78
C GLY A 173 -12.16 1.97 17.80
N LEU A 174 -12.46 1.26 18.88
CA LEU A 174 -11.57 1.02 20.02
C LEU A 174 -10.16 0.54 19.63
N SER A 175 -10.05 -0.39 18.67
CA SER A 175 -8.75 -0.88 18.19
C SER A 175 -7.91 0.22 17.54
N SER A 176 -8.51 1.05 16.70
CA SER A 176 -7.83 2.17 16.05
C SER A 176 -7.44 3.25 17.04
N ALA A 177 -8.29 3.53 18.04
CA ALA A 177 -8.01 4.48 19.11
C ALA A 177 -6.79 4.01 19.94
N ARG A 178 -6.70 2.73 20.27
CA ARG A 178 -5.53 2.16 20.96
C ARG A 178 -4.24 2.30 20.15
N GLN A 179 -4.31 2.13 18.83
CA GLN A 179 -3.14 2.33 17.97
C GLN A 179 -2.69 3.80 17.98
N VAL A 180 -3.63 4.75 17.95
CA VAL A 180 -3.32 6.19 18.07
C VAL A 180 -2.64 6.48 19.41
N VAL A 181 -3.18 5.97 20.51
CA VAL A 181 -2.58 6.13 21.85
C VAL A 181 -1.16 5.56 21.89
N SER A 182 -0.93 4.38 21.34
CA SER A 182 0.40 3.75 21.29
C SER A 182 1.39 4.58 20.47
N ALA A 183 0.95 5.11 19.33
CA ALA A 183 1.78 5.96 18.47
C ALA A 183 2.11 7.29 19.17
N LEU A 184 1.12 7.93 19.81
CA LEU A 184 1.30 9.18 20.53
C LEU A 184 2.24 9.01 21.73
N ARG A 185 2.07 7.96 22.54
CA ARG A 185 3.00 7.64 23.64
C ARG A 185 4.42 7.46 23.14
N SER A 186 4.61 6.77 22.03
CA SER A 186 5.93 6.58 21.44
C SER A 186 6.54 7.91 21.01
N PHE A 187 5.75 8.81 20.42
CA PHE A 187 6.20 10.14 20.00
C PHE A 187 6.56 11.03 21.19
N LEU A 188 5.71 11.09 22.22
CA LEU A 188 5.98 11.87 23.43
C LEU A 188 7.21 11.37 24.18
N ARG A 189 7.43 10.05 24.25
CA ARG A 189 8.66 9.49 24.80
C ARG A 189 9.88 9.91 24.00
N PHE A 190 9.80 9.89 22.67
CA PHE A 190 10.85 10.39 21.79
C PHE A 190 11.14 11.88 22.07
N LEU A 191 10.12 12.75 22.17
CA LEU A 191 10.31 14.19 22.47
C LEU A 191 11.07 14.38 23.80
N ARG A 192 10.77 13.57 24.80
CA ARG A 192 11.46 13.63 26.10
C ARG A 192 12.91 13.14 25.98
N LEU A 193 13.18 12.06 25.27
CA LEU A 193 14.54 11.55 25.05
C LEU A 193 15.42 12.57 24.31
N GLU A 194 14.84 13.32 23.39
CA GLU A 194 15.49 14.40 22.64
C GLU A 194 15.64 15.71 23.44
N GLY A 195 15.15 15.76 24.69
CA GLY A 195 15.17 16.96 25.53
C GLY A 195 14.24 18.09 25.05
N LEU A 196 13.28 17.78 24.19
CA LEU A 196 12.33 18.75 23.62
C LEU A 196 11.12 19.00 24.55
N THR A 197 10.94 18.16 25.56
CA THR A 197 9.95 18.32 26.64
C THR A 197 10.55 17.87 27.95
N GLU A 198 10.32 18.62 29.04
CA GLU A 198 10.76 18.25 30.37
C GLU A 198 9.81 17.27 31.07
N LEU A 199 8.53 17.35 30.72
CA LEU A 199 7.47 16.58 31.35
C LEU A 199 7.35 15.16 30.73
N ALA A 200 7.08 14.18 31.59
CA ALA A 200 6.77 12.80 31.18
C ALA A 200 5.32 12.68 30.68
N LEU A 201 5.01 13.31 29.55
CA LEU A 201 3.65 13.41 28.99
C LEU A 201 3.12 12.08 28.46
N ASP A 202 3.97 11.11 28.19
CA ASP A 202 3.58 9.77 27.69
C ASP A 202 2.71 9.01 28.70
N GLY A 203 2.90 9.20 30.00
CA GLY A 203 2.06 8.69 31.07
C GLY A 203 0.64 9.31 31.11
N GLY A 204 0.52 10.56 30.69
CA GLY A 204 -0.74 11.31 30.67
C GLY A 204 -1.68 10.95 29.50
N VAL A 205 -1.24 10.17 28.53
CA VAL A 205 -2.09 9.73 27.42
C VAL A 205 -3.10 8.70 27.93
N LEU A 206 -4.36 9.11 28.03
CA LEU A 206 -5.44 8.23 28.46
C LEU A 206 -5.62 7.05 27.49
N SER A 207 -5.73 5.85 28.03
CA SER A 207 -6.10 4.69 27.22
C SER A 207 -7.62 4.70 27.03
N PRO A 208 -8.13 4.42 25.82
CA PRO A 208 -9.56 4.29 25.61
C PRO A 208 -10.13 3.22 26.55
N ALA A 209 -11.12 3.57 27.34
CA ALA A 209 -11.81 2.66 28.22
C ALA A 209 -12.54 1.58 27.41
N GLY A 210 -12.64 0.40 27.95
CA GLY A 210 -13.31 -0.72 27.29
C GLY A 210 -12.35 -1.81 26.84
N TRP A 211 -11.72 -2.47 27.78
CA TRP A 211 -11.19 -3.79 27.52
C TRP A 211 -12.34 -4.79 27.63
N ASN A 212 -12.79 -5.28 26.50
CA ASN A 212 -13.57 -6.50 26.48
C ASN A 212 -12.60 -7.65 26.13
N PRO A 213 -12.16 -8.46 27.10
CA PRO A 213 -11.33 -9.63 26.85
C PRO A 213 -12.21 -10.76 26.29
N SER A 214 -13.03 -10.46 25.27
CA SER A 214 -13.71 -11.50 24.55
C SER A 214 -12.68 -12.37 23.85
N LEU A 215 -12.75 -13.66 24.09
CA LEU A 215 -12.01 -14.64 23.29
C LEU A 215 -12.28 -14.34 21.80
N PRO A 216 -11.27 -14.46 20.93
CA PRO A 216 -11.49 -14.30 19.51
C PRO A 216 -12.68 -15.16 19.07
N ARG A 217 -13.67 -14.57 18.43
CA ARG A 217 -14.81 -15.34 17.91
C ARG A 217 -14.28 -16.26 16.81
N ALA A 218 -14.23 -17.54 17.10
CA ALA A 218 -13.89 -18.55 16.11
C ALA A 218 -15.00 -18.60 15.04
N ILE A 219 -14.60 -18.66 13.78
CA ILE A 219 -15.52 -18.94 12.68
C ILE A 219 -15.92 -20.41 12.78
N SER A 220 -17.21 -20.73 12.70
CA SER A 220 -17.68 -22.12 12.77
C SER A 220 -17.19 -22.93 11.55
N THR A 221 -17.00 -24.23 11.72
CA THR A 221 -16.67 -25.13 10.61
C THR A 221 -17.70 -25.08 9.48
N ALA A 222 -18.96 -24.85 9.80
CA ALA A 222 -20.06 -24.71 8.84
C ALA A 222 -19.85 -23.42 8.01
N ASP A 223 -19.48 -22.31 8.64
CA ASP A 223 -19.20 -21.06 7.95
C ASP A 223 -17.97 -21.17 7.05
N VAL A 224 -16.91 -21.82 7.53
CA VAL A 224 -15.72 -22.08 6.67
C VAL A 224 -16.10 -22.89 5.44
N LYS A 225 -16.93 -23.93 5.60
CA LYS A 225 -17.43 -24.74 4.47
C LYS A 225 -18.26 -23.89 3.50
N ARG A 226 -19.14 -23.01 4.01
CA ARG A 226 -19.94 -22.09 3.17
C ARG A 226 -19.04 -21.12 2.39
N LEU A 227 -18.05 -20.53 3.03
CA LEU A 227 -17.08 -19.64 2.38
C LEU A 227 -16.32 -20.34 1.26
N LEU A 228 -15.84 -21.55 1.50
CA LEU A 228 -15.14 -22.35 0.49
C LEU A 228 -16.09 -22.75 -0.66
N ALA A 229 -17.34 -23.08 -0.37
CA ALA A 229 -18.33 -23.42 -1.39
C ALA A 229 -18.72 -22.23 -2.28
N GLY A 230 -18.69 -21.00 -1.72
CA GLY A 230 -18.94 -19.76 -2.47
C GLY A 230 -17.85 -19.40 -3.49
N CYS A 231 -16.70 -20.07 -3.48
CA CYS A 231 -15.64 -19.82 -4.46
C CYS A 231 -15.93 -20.55 -5.77
N ASP A 232 -16.27 -19.82 -6.85
CA ASP A 232 -16.39 -20.41 -8.20
C ASP A 232 -15.03 -20.83 -8.76
N ARG A 233 -14.66 -22.08 -8.51
CA ARG A 233 -13.38 -22.65 -8.95
C ARG A 233 -13.24 -22.84 -10.45
N ARG A 234 -14.26 -22.53 -11.27
CA ARG A 234 -14.17 -22.45 -12.72
C ARG A 234 -13.42 -21.19 -13.15
N THR A 235 -13.48 -20.13 -12.36
CA THR A 235 -12.80 -18.85 -12.62
C THR A 235 -11.40 -18.79 -12.02
N ALA A 236 -10.52 -17.98 -12.61
CA ALA A 236 -9.17 -17.71 -12.07
C ALA A 236 -9.23 -17.07 -10.67
N ILE A 237 -10.16 -16.14 -10.50
CA ILE A 237 -10.39 -15.41 -9.24
C ILE A 237 -10.87 -16.39 -8.15
N GLY A 238 -11.85 -17.21 -8.47
CA GLY A 238 -12.39 -18.17 -7.50
C GLY A 238 -11.37 -19.23 -7.09
N ARG A 239 -10.52 -19.72 -8.00
CA ARG A 239 -9.39 -20.60 -7.64
C ARG A 239 -8.42 -19.92 -6.69
N ARG A 240 -8.10 -18.64 -6.94
CA ARG A 240 -7.23 -17.86 -6.06
C ARG A 240 -7.80 -17.73 -4.66
N TYR A 241 -9.07 -17.33 -4.54
CA TYR A 241 -9.71 -17.19 -3.23
C TYR A 241 -9.86 -18.52 -2.50
N PHE A 242 -10.19 -19.58 -3.23
CA PHE A 242 -10.26 -20.91 -2.64
C PHE A 242 -8.92 -21.35 -2.05
N ALA A 243 -7.80 -21.14 -2.78
CA ALA A 243 -6.46 -21.45 -2.28
C ALA A 243 -6.09 -20.60 -1.07
N ILE A 244 -6.37 -19.29 -1.09
CA ILE A 244 -6.14 -18.37 0.05
C ILE A 244 -6.96 -18.83 1.27
N LEU A 245 -8.25 -19.09 1.11
CA LEU A 245 -9.10 -19.54 2.20
C LEU A 245 -8.68 -20.89 2.79
N LYS A 246 -8.16 -21.79 1.95
CA LYS A 246 -7.58 -23.06 2.42
C LYS A 246 -6.33 -22.81 3.27
N LEU A 247 -5.40 -21.96 2.86
CA LEU A 247 -4.21 -21.59 3.64
C LEU A 247 -4.61 -20.95 4.99
N LEU A 248 -5.59 -20.04 4.98
CA LEU A 248 -6.08 -19.39 6.20
C LEU A 248 -6.74 -20.39 7.15
N SER A 249 -7.61 -21.26 6.64
CA SER A 249 -8.44 -22.13 7.49
C SER A 249 -7.75 -23.43 7.93
N ARG A 250 -6.81 -23.95 7.13
CA ARG A 250 -6.15 -25.24 7.41
C ARG A 250 -4.79 -25.07 8.09
N LEU A 251 -4.04 -24.02 7.70
CA LEU A 251 -2.70 -23.76 8.23
C LEU A 251 -2.67 -22.58 9.20
N GLY A 252 -3.77 -21.84 9.34
CA GLY A 252 -3.82 -20.69 10.24
C GLY A 252 -2.92 -19.54 9.83
N LEU A 253 -2.54 -19.46 8.54
CA LEU A 253 -1.65 -18.40 8.06
C LEU A 253 -2.28 -17.03 8.23
N ARG A 254 -1.46 -16.05 8.55
CA ARG A 254 -1.90 -14.65 8.59
C ARG A 254 -1.97 -14.07 7.18
N GLY A 255 -2.84 -13.10 6.98
CA GLY A 255 -2.94 -12.41 5.69
C GLY A 255 -1.59 -11.85 5.20
N GLY A 256 -0.73 -11.35 6.11
CA GLY A 256 0.62 -10.89 5.77
C GLY A 256 1.53 -11.99 5.25
N GLU A 257 1.45 -13.18 5.80
CA GLU A 257 2.22 -14.36 5.39
C GLU A 257 1.80 -14.81 3.99
N ILE A 258 0.50 -14.78 3.68
CA ILE A 258 -0.02 -15.09 2.34
C ILE A 258 0.45 -14.05 1.29
N VAL A 259 0.48 -12.78 1.65
CA VAL A 259 0.93 -11.69 0.76
C VAL A 259 2.38 -11.86 0.33
N VAL A 260 3.23 -12.32 1.24
CA VAL A 260 4.66 -12.48 0.97
C VAL A 260 5.04 -13.87 0.45
N LEU A 261 4.13 -14.83 0.46
CA LEU A 261 4.37 -16.18 0.00
C LEU A 261 4.88 -16.20 -1.44
N GLY A 262 6.05 -16.79 -1.65
CA GLY A 262 6.68 -16.99 -2.94
C GLY A 262 6.36 -18.33 -3.57
N LEU A 263 6.71 -18.50 -4.82
CA LEU A 263 6.65 -19.80 -5.50
C LEU A 263 7.71 -20.76 -4.97
N ASP A 264 8.85 -20.21 -4.52
CA ASP A 264 10.00 -20.96 -4.02
C ASP A 264 9.79 -21.43 -2.57
N ASP A 265 8.81 -20.85 -1.86
CA ASP A 265 8.48 -21.24 -0.50
C ASP A 265 7.65 -22.56 -0.44
N ILE A 266 7.27 -23.12 -1.59
CA ILE A 266 6.46 -24.34 -1.66
C ILE A 266 7.34 -25.51 -2.13
N ASP A 267 7.71 -26.37 -1.22
CA ASP A 267 8.40 -27.62 -1.53
C ASP A 267 7.38 -28.72 -1.82
N TRP A 268 7.11 -28.90 -3.12
CA TRP A 268 6.18 -29.93 -3.60
C TRP A 268 6.65 -31.36 -3.38
N ARG A 269 7.98 -31.58 -3.27
CA ARG A 269 8.57 -32.92 -3.06
C ARG A 269 8.50 -33.32 -1.60
N ALA A 270 8.88 -32.40 -0.72
CA ALA A 270 8.80 -32.64 0.72
C ALA A 270 7.35 -32.56 1.24
N GLY A 271 6.44 -31.94 0.49
CA GLY A 271 5.08 -31.65 0.95
C GLY A 271 5.09 -30.64 2.08
N GLU A 272 5.91 -29.61 1.97
CA GLU A 272 6.10 -28.56 2.98
C GLU A 272 5.91 -27.16 2.38
N ILE A 273 5.60 -26.20 3.24
CA ILE A 273 5.53 -24.78 2.89
C ILE A 273 6.32 -23.97 3.92
N GLU A 274 7.20 -23.09 3.43
CA GLU A 274 7.94 -22.14 4.27
C GLU A 274 7.13 -20.86 4.44
N VAL A 275 6.96 -20.42 5.69
CA VAL A 275 6.13 -19.27 6.04
C VAL A 275 6.99 -18.20 6.69
N HIS A 276 6.96 -16.99 6.10
CA HIS A 276 7.69 -15.83 6.59
C HIS A 276 6.83 -15.06 7.59
N GLY A 277 7.02 -15.33 8.88
CA GLY A 277 6.25 -14.76 9.97
C GLY A 277 6.72 -13.37 10.41
N LYS A 278 6.02 -12.80 11.40
CA LYS A 278 6.38 -11.53 12.04
C LYS A 278 7.73 -11.66 12.75
N GLY A 279 8.61 -10.65 12.60
CA GLY A 279 9.91 -10.63 13.26
C GLY A 279 10.99 -11.46 12.57
N ARG A 280 10.89 -11.65 11.25
CA ARG A 280 11.80 -12.46 10.42
C ARG A 280 11.87 -13.93 10.82
N ARG A 281 10.82 -14.46 11.44
CA ARG A 281 10.70 -15.89 11.70
C ARG A 281 10.36 -16.62 10.42
N HIS A 282 11.01 -17.76 10.22
CA HIS A 282 10.75 -18.69 9.13
C HIS A 282 10.31 -20.00 9.76
N ASP A 283 9.09 -20.40 9.47
CA ASP A 283 8.52 -21.64 9.98
C ASP A 283 8.21 -22.57 8.79
N ARG A 284 8.59 -23.83 8.89
CA ARG A 284 8.18 -24.85 7.92
C ARG A 284 6.99 -25.61 8.44
N LEU A 285 5.95 -25.66 7.63
CA LEU A 285 4.70 -26.34 7.95
C LEU A 285 4.46 -27.45 6.93
N PRO A 286 3.90 -28.60 7.37
CA PRO A 286 3.45 -29.62 6.41
C PRO A 286 2.34 -29.02 5.54
N LEU A 287 2.36 -29.36 4.25
CA LEU A 287 1.37 -28.93 3.26
C LEU A 287 0.30 -30.03 3.11
N PRO A 288 -0.88 -29.91 3.72
CA PRO A 288 -1.94 -30.91 3.57
C PRO A 288 -2.35 -31.06 2.12
N THR A 289 -2.69 -32.27 1.71
CA THR A 289 -3.02 -32.60 0.31
C THR A 289 -4.09 -31.68 -0.27
N ASP A 290 -5.14 -31.41 0.49
CA ASP A 290 -6.26 -30.55 0.06
C ASP A 290 -5.86 -29.08 -0.12
N VAL A 291 -4.84 -28.59 0.59
CA VAL A 291 -4.25 -27.26 0.42
C VAL A 291 -3.33 -27.26 -0.80
N GLY A 292 -2.49 -28.30 -0.92
CA GLY A 292 -1.60 -28.45 -2.07
C GLY A 292 -2.36 -28.52 -3.40
N GLU A 293 -3.45 -29.29 -3.46
CA GLU A 293 -4.34 -29.37 -4.62
C GLU A 293 -4.96 -28.01 -4.98
N ALA A 294 -5.41 -27.25 -3.98
CA ALA A 294 -5.98 -25.91 -4.19
C ALA A 294 -4.93 -24.94 -4.75
N LEU A 295 -3.72 -24.95 -4.17
CA LEU A 295 -2.59 -24.15 -4.67
C LEU A 295 -2.22 -24.56 -6.10
N ALA A 296 -2.03 -25.85 -6.39
CA ALA A 296 -1.70 -26.35 -7.71
C ALA A 296 -2.76 -25.97 -8.75
N ALA A 297 -4.05 -26.07 -8.39
CA ALA A 297 -5.15 -25.67 -9.27
C ALA A 297 -5.13 -24.18 -9.60
N TYR A 298 -4.80 -23.33 -8.62
CA TYR A 298 -4.64 -21.89 -8.86
C TYR A 298 -3.39 -21.61 -9.69
N LEU A 299 -2.23 -22.15 -9.32
CA LEU A 299 -0.96 -21.87 -9.99
C LEU A 299 -0.99 -22.31 -11.47
N LYS A 300 -1.59 -23.46 -11.77
CA LYS A 300 -1.67 -24.00 -13.12
C LYS A 300 -2.75 -23.35 -14.00
N ARG A 301 -3.90 -22.96 -13.42
CA ARG A 301 -5.09 -22.59 -14.21
C ARG A 301 -5.74 -21.27 -13.78
N GLY A 302 -5.19 -20.58 -12.79
CA GLY A 302 -5.76 -19.33 -12.25
C GLY A 302 -4.76 -18.20 -12.15
N ARG A 303 -3.49 -18.51 -11.94
CA ARG A 303 -2.44 -17.50 -11.80
C ARG A 303 -2.08 -16.90 -13.17
N PRO A 304 -2.12 -15.57 -13.33
CA PRO A 304 -1.67 -14.92 -14.55
C PRO A 304 -0.18 -15.21 -14.80
N SER A 305 0.23 -15.27 -16.09
CA SER A 305 1.64 -15.32 -16.47
C SER A 305 2.33 -14.02 -16.06
N SER A 306 3.42 -14.11 -15.31
CA SER A 306 4.17 -12.96 -14.79
C SER A 306 5.53 -13.42 -14.28
N ASP A 307 6.55 -12.57 -14.42
CA ASP A 307 7.90 -12.77 -13.87
C ASP A 307 7.93 -12.59 -12.34
N CYS A 308 6.84 -12.10 -11.75
CA CYS A 308 6.73 -11.94 -10.30
C CYS A 308 6.72 -13.30 -9.60
N ARG A 309 7.67 -13.54 -8.70
CA ARG A 309 7.82 -14.81 -7.97
C ARG A 309 6.84 -14.98 -6.79
N ARG A 310 5.94 -14.01 -6.52
CA ARG A 310 4.87 -14.18 -5.51
C ARG A 310 3.87 -15.24 -5.96
N ALA A 311 3.43 -16.07 -5.04
CA ALA A 311 2.44 -17.11 -5.34
C ALA A 311 1.11 -16.46 -5.77
N PHE A 312 0.64 -15.46 -5.04
CA PHE A 312 -0.62 -14.79 -5.32
C PHE A 312 -0.43 -13.41 -5.97
N LEU A 313 -1.11 -13.20 -7.09
CA LEU A 313 -1.05 -11.96 -7.86
C LEU A 313 -2.40 -11.27 -7.92
N HIS A 314 -2.37 -9.95 -8.21
CA HIS A 314 -3.57 -9.26 -8.63
C HIS A 314 -4.13 -9.88 -9.90
N HIS A 315 -5.46 -9.90 -10.05
CA HIS A 315 -6.13 -10.45 -11.25
C HIS A 315 -6.34 -9.40 -12.35
N HIS A 316 -6.07 -8.14 -12.06
CA HIS A 316 -6.00 -7.06 -13.02
C HIS A 316 -4.56 -6.60 -13.18
N ALA A 317 -4.22 -6.20 -14.39
CA ALA A 317 -2.91 -5.62 -14.67
C ALA A 317 -2.64 -4.33 -13.84
N PRO A 318 -1.41 -4.14 -13.38
CA PRO A 318 -0.23 -4.98 -13.58
C PRO A 318 -0.28 -6.25 -12.72
N PHE A 319 0.06 -7.41 -13.31
CA PHE A 319 0.10 -8.68 -12.60
C PHE A 319 1.28 -8.75 -11.63
N ARG A 320 1.10 -8.17 -10.46
CA ARG A 320 2.09 -8.10 -9.37
C ARG A 320 1.54 -8.77 -8.12
N GLY A 321 2.43 -9.15 -7.22
CA GLY A 321 2.05 -9.59 -5.88
C GLY A 321 1.28 -8.50 -5.12
N PHE A 322 0.54 -8.88 -4.12
CA PHE A 322 -0.12 -7.93 -3.23
C PHE A 322 0.93 -7.09 -2.48
N ALA A 323 0.69 -5.80 -2.36
CA ALA A 323 1.62 -4.89 -1.67
C ALA A 323 1.42 -4.90 -0.14
N GLU A 324 0.19 -5.13 0.33
CA GLU A 324 -0.18 -5.06 1.74
C GLU A 324 -1.31 -6.05 2.05
N THR A 325 -1.46 -6.39 3.34
CA THR A 325 -2.48 -7.33 3.87
C THR A 325 -3.91 -6.92 3.51
N GLY A 326 -4.20 -5.61 3.48
CA GLY A 326 -5.50 -5.08 3.08
C GLY A 326 -5.80 -5.23 1.58
N ALA A 327 -4.84 -5.68 0.80
CA ALA A 327 -5.00 -5.96 -0.63
C ALA A 327 -5.49 -7.40 -0.91
N ILE A 328 -5.62 -8.25 0.11
CA ILE A 328 -6.45 -9.44 -0.03
C ILE A 328 -7.89 -8.94 0.04
N PRO A 329 -8.54 -8.68 -1.09
CA PRO A 329 -9.94 -8.29 -1.04
C PRO A 329 -10.68 -9.55 -0.64
N LEU A 330 -11.05 -9.64 0.62
CA LEU A 330 -12.11 -10.50 1.08
C LEU A 330 -13.44 -9.94 0.53
N VAL A 331 -13.53 -9.86 -0.77
CA VAL A 331 -14.82 -9.78 -1.44
C VAL A 331 -15.35 -11.20 -1.43
N LEU A 332 -15.87 -11.58 -0.29
CA LEU A 332 -16.81 -12.69 -0.23
C LEU A 332 -18.01 -12.24 -1.05
N PRO A 333 -18.41 -12.99 -2.08
CA PRO A 333 -19.72 -12.73 -2.66
C PRO A 333 -20.75 -12.88 -1.55
N VAL A 334 -21.44 -11.79 -1.22
CA VAL A 334 -22.64 -11.79 -0.38
C VAL A 334 -23.73 -12.56 -1.09
#